data_c858d50320e065d5ee0de5c0f97d1f51
#
_entry.id   c858d50320e065d5ee0de5c0f97d1f51
#
_cell.length_a   1.000
_cell.length_b   1.000
_cell.length_c   1.000
_cell.angle_alpha   90.00
_cell.angle_beta   90.00
_cell.angle_gamma   90.00
#
_symmetry.space_group_name_H-M   'P 1'
#
loop_
_entity.id
_entity.type
_entity.pdbx_description
1 polymer ?
#
loop_
_entity_poly.entity_id
_entity_poly.type
_entity_poly.pdbx_seq_one_letter_code
_entity_poly.pdbx_strand_id
1 'polypeptide(L)' 'ENLAASSENTRLYKENMEKMSKNLSDLNNIYGNMLRSMKGE' A
#
# COMPACT_ATOMS: atom_id res chain seq x y z
N GLU A 1 -11.33 27.88 9.06
CA GLU A 1 -10.85 26.72 8.32
C GLU A 1 -9.77 27.12 7.30
N ASN A 2 -8.69 26.36 7.25
CA ASN A 2 -7.59 26.64 6.32
C ASN A 2 -7.67 25.66 5.14
N LEU A 3 -8.17 26.16 4.01
CA LEU A 3 -8.35 25.32 2.83
C LEU A 3 -7.03 24.85 2.24
N ALA A 4 -5.97 25.65 2.33
CA ALA A 4 -4.67 25.26 1.83
C ALA A 4 -4.11 24.08 2.62
N ALA A 5 -4.22 24.13 3.96
CA ALA A 5 -3.77 23.03 4.80
C ALA A 5 -4.62 21.78 4.57
N SER A 6 -5.93 21.96 4.38
CA SER A 6 -6.84 20.86 4.11
C SER A 6 -6.51 20.18 2.78
N SER A 7 -6.19 21.00 1.77
CA SER A 7 -5.83 20.49 0.45
C SER A 7 -4.52 19.71 0.51
N GLU A 8 -3.54 20.21 1.28
CA GLU A 8 -2.27 19.53 1.44
C GLU A 8 -2.45 18.20 2.18
N ASN A 9 -3.30 18.20 3.22
CA ASN A 9 -3.59 16.97 3.96
C ASN A 9 -4.22 15.92 3.05
N THR A 10 -5.11 16.33 2.17
CA THR A 10 -5.75 15.42 1.22
C THR A 10 -4.72 14.84 0.27
N ARG A 11 -3.80 15.65 -0.21
CA ARG A 11 -2.73 15.20 -1.10
C ARG A 11 -1.85 14.15 -0.41
N LEU A 12 -1.46 14.43 0.83
CA LEU A 12 -0.64 13.51 1.61
C LEU A 12 -1.39 12.21 1.89
N TYR A 13 -2.68 12.30 2.18
CA TYR A 13 -3.51 11.13 2.41
C TYR A 13 -3.50 10.23 1.17
N LYS A 14 -3.71 10.82 0.00
CA LYS A 14 -3.73 10.05 -1.24
C LYS A 14 -2.39 9.40 -1.51
N GLU A 15 -1.29 10.13 -1.31
CA GLU A 15 0.05 9.58 -1.50
C GLU A 15 0.29 8.40 -0.57
N ASN A 16 -0.11 8.54 0.68
CA ASN A 16 0.07 7.47 1.67
C ASN A 16 -0.76 6.25 1.31
N MET A 17 -1.96 6.47 0.81
CA MET A 17 -2.82 5.36 0.39
C MET A 17 -2.23 4.63 -0.80
N GLU A 18 -1.63 5.35 -1.73
CA GLU A 18 -0.97 4.73 -2.88
C GLU A 18 0.23 3.90 -2.45
N LYS A 19 1.03 4.43 -1.53
CA LYS A 19 2.17 3.70 -1.00
C LYS A 19 1.72 2.44 -0.26
N MET A 20 0.67 2.56 0.55
CA MET A 20 0.13 1.42 1.28
C MET A 20 -0.39 0.36 0.33
N SER A 21 -1.10 0.78 -0.71
CA SER A 21 -1.63 -0.14 -1.71
C SER A 21 -0.50 -0.92 -2.38
N LYS A 22 0.58 -0.22 -2.73
CA LYS A 22 1.74 -0.86 -3.33
C LYS A 22 2.40 -1.83 -2.35
N ASN A 23 2.54 -1.43 -1.09
CA ASN A 23 3.12 -2.28 -0.07
C ASN A 23 2.31 -3.55 0.13
N LEU A 24 0.98 -3.42 0.15
CA LEU A 24 0.11 -4.58 0.29
C LEU A 24 0.20 -5.49 -0.91
N SER A 25 0.31 -4.92 -2.11
CA SER A 25 0.48 -5.72 -3.32
C SER A 25 1.79 -6.50 -3.28
N ASP A 26 2.87 -5.84 -2.87
CA ASP A 26 4.17 -6.49 -2.75
C ASP A 26 4.14 -7.62 -1.71
N LEU A 27 3.52 -7.36 -0.56
CA LEU A 27 3.37 -8.37 0.48
C LEU A 27 2.55 -9.56 -0.02
N ASN A 28 1.48 -9.27 -0.75
CA ASN A 28 0.63 -10.31 -1.30
C ASN A 28 1.41 -11.20 -2.26
N ASN A 29 2.29 -10.60 -3.07
CA ASN A 29 3.15 -11.37 -3.97
C ASN A 29 4.12 -12.25 -3.20
N ILE A 30 4.69 -11.73 -2.12
CA ILE A 30 5.60 -12.50 -1.27
C ILE A 30 4.87 -13.67 -0.63
N TYR A 31 3.68 -13.43 -0.09
CA TYR A 31 2.89 -14.49 0.53
C TYR A 31 2.51 -15.55 -0.50
N GLY A 32 2.15 -15.12 -1.71
CA GLY A 32 1.82 -16.05 -2.77
C GLY A 32 3.00 -16.95 -3.12
N ASN A 33 4.20 -16.37 -3.18
CA ASN A 33 5.42 -17.12 -3.44
C ASN A 33 5.72 -18.11 -2.34
N MET A 34 5.52 -17.67 -1.08
CA MET A 34 5.74 -18.56 0.06
C MET A 34 4.79 -19.75 0.05
N LEU A 35 3.52 -19.50 -0.25
CA LEU A 35 2.53 -20.57 -0.31
C LEU A 35 2.87 -21.57 -1.40
N ARG A 36 3.30 -21.08 -2.56
CA ARG A 36 3.69 -21.96 -3.67
C ARG A 36 4.90 -22.78 -3.29
N SER A 37 5.86 -22.16 -2.60
CA SER A 37 7.07 -22.83 -2.15
C SER A 37 6.75 -23.96 -1.18
N MET A 38 5.86 -23.70 -0.25
CA MET A 38 5.42 -24.72 0.71
C MET A 38 4.64 -25.85 0.03
N LYS A 39 3.84 -25.49 -0.95
CA LYS A 39 3.01 -26.46 -1.65
C LYS A 39 3.86 -27.31 -2.60
N GLY A 40 4.94 -26.73 -3.09
CA GLY A 40 5.83 -27.44 -4.01
C GLY A 40 6.64 -28.54 -3.36
N GLU A 41 6.67 -28.52 -2.03
CA GLU A 41 7.31 -29.56 -1.28
C GLU A 41 6.44 -30.83 -1.29
#